data_08260df301f844afa4a1319776132153
#
_entry.id   08260df301f844afa4a1319776132153
#
_cell.length_a   1.000
_cell.length_b   1.000
_cell.length_c   1.000
_cell.angle_alpha   90.00
_cell.angle_beta   90.00
_cell.angle_gamma   90.00
#
_symmetry.space_group_name_H-M   'P 1'
#
loop_
_entity.id
_entity.type
_entity.pdbx_description
1 polymer ?
#
loop_
_entity_poly.entity_id
_entity_poly.type
_entity_poly.pdbx_seq_one_letter_code
_entity_poly.pdbx_strand_id
1 'polypeptide(L)'
;MDDTNLYGRDFLKLLDYTPDEIRHLLDISTELKLKKKNGVLHKVLEGKNIALIFEKTSTRTRCSFEVAAHDLGMGTTYLEPSTSQIGKKESIADTARVLAGMYDGIEYRGFEQEIVENLARYSKVPVWTGLTNEYHPTQMLADLLTIQEHFGYLKDIKLCYMGDARYNMGNSLMVACAKMGMHFVACTNKKYFPDQALIDTCEEIAKETGATLTFTEDAKEGTSSADVIYTDVWVSMGEPDEVWEERIRDLTPYRVTMELMENAGPKCVFMHCLPAFHDLNTTTGQKIKEKYGLNEMEVTDEVFESDRSIVFEEAENRMHTIKAVIYATLYEGKE
;
A
#
# COMPACT_ATOMS: atom_id res chain seq x y z
N MET A 1 -25.08 14.54 6.66
CA MET A 1 -23.61 14.69 6.78
C MET A 1 -23.21 13.58 7.73
N ASP A 2 -22.58 12.53 7.18
CA ASP A 2 -22.05 11.47 8.06
C ASP A 2 -20.89 12.05 8.84
N ASP A 3 -21.06 12.08 10.16
CA ASP A 3 -20.11 12.65 11.13
C ASP A 3 -19.01 11.62 11.40
N THR A 4 -18.27 11.23 10.34
CA THR A 4 -17.19 10.27 10.42
C THR A 4 -15.98 10.92 11.08
N ASN A 5 -15.96 10.91 12.41
CA ASN A 5 -14.84 11.47 13.17
C ASN A 5 -13.73 10.43 13.33
N LEU A 6 -12.60 10.67 12.67
CA LEU A 6 -11.39 9.84 12.75
C LEU A 6 -10.33 10.42 13.69
N TYR A 7 -10.61 11.56 14.36
CA TYR A 7 -9.65 12.19 15.27
C TYR A 7 -9.17 11.22 16.37
N GLY A 8 -7.85 11.17 16.55
CA GLY A 8 -7.21 10.30 17.55
C GLY A 8 -7.11 8.82 17.17
N ARG A 9 -7.62 8.41 15.99
CA ARG A 9 -7.58 7.01 15.57
C ARG A 9 -6.22 6.62 14.98
N ASP A 10 -5.83 5.38 15.24
CA ASP A 10 -4.71 4.72 14.57
C ASP A 10 -5.09 4.29 13.15
N PHE A 11 -4.10 4.20 12.24
CA PHE A 11 -4.27 3.68 10.89
C PHE A 11 -3.32 2.51 10.65
N LEU A 12 -3.71 1.32 11.11
CA LEU A 12 -2.84 0.14 11.13
C LEU A 12 -3.10 -0.81 9.95
N LYS A 13 -4.35 -1.03 9.60
CA LYS A 13 -4.81 -1.87 8.48
C LYS A 13 -6.23 -1.48 8.07
N LEU A 14 -6.60 -1.69 6.80
CA LEU A 14 -7.95 -1.35 6.32
C LEU A 14 -9.06 -2.22 6.94
N LEU A 15 -8.73 -3.37 7.51
CA LEU A 15 -9.70 -4.18 8.26
C LEU A 15 -10.34 -3.40 9.43
N ASP A 16 -9.61 -2.47 10.02
CA ASP A 16 -10.05 -1.67 11.17
C ASP A 16 -11.01 -0.53 10.79
N TYR A 17 -11.24 -0.33 9.49
CA TYR A 17 -12.02 0.76 8.93
C TYR A 17 -13.28 0.24 8.22
N THR A 18 -14.37 0.97 8.35
CA THR A 18 -15.60 0.71 7.58
C THR A 18 -15.45 1.20 6.14
N PRO A 19 -16.27 0.71 5.20
CA PRO A 19 -16.31 1.24 3.83
C PRO A 19 -16.52 2.75 3.77
N ASP A 20 -17.37 3.31 4.63
CA ASP A 20 -17.67 4.75 4.66
C ASP A 20 -16.49 5.56 5.20
N GLU A 21 -15.78 5.07 6.22
CA GLU A 21 -14.55 5.69 6.70
C GLU A 21 -13.44 5.71 5.63
N ILE A 22 -13.33 4.63 4.85
CA ILE A 22 -12.39 4.58 3.71
C ILE A 22 -12.78 5.59 2.64
N ARG A 23 -14.07 5.68 2.27
CA ARG A 23 -14.56 6.70 1.32
C ARG A 23 -14.28 8.12 1.82
N HIS A 24 -14.53 8.38 3.09
CA HIS A 24 -14.25 9.68 3.70
C HIS A 24 -12.76 10.06 3.57
N LEU A 25 -11.82 9.11 3.80
CA LEU A 25 -10.39 9.36 3.58
C LEU A 25 -10.05 9.63 2.10
N LEU A 26 -10.71 8.97 1.16
CA LEU A 26 -10.54 9.23 -0.28
C LEU A 26 -11.07 10.61 -0.68
N ASP A 27 -12.19 11.04 -0.11
CA ASP A 27 -12.76 12.38 -0.35
C ASP A 27 -11.84 13.49 0.18
N ILE A 28 -11.32 13.34 1.40
CA ILE A 28 -10.30 14.24 1.96
C ILE A 28 -9.05 14.26 1.08
N SER A 29 -8.62 13.09 0.60
CA SER A 29 -7.45 12.97 -0.28
C SER A 29 -7.63 13.78 -1.57
N THR A 30 -8.80 13.66 -2.18
CA THR A 30 -9.17 14.39 -3.40
C THR A 30 -9.17 15.90 -3.15
N GLU A 31 -9.78 16.36 -2.05
CA GLU A 31 -9.81 17.78 -1.68
C GLU A 31 -8.40 18.34 -1.46
N LEU A 32 -7.58 17.65 -0.64
CA LEU A 32 -6.21 18.09 -0.35
C LEU A 32 -5.29 18.03 -1.58
N LYS A 33 -5.49 17.05 -2.48
CA LYS A 33 -4.80 16.98 -3.77
C LYS A 33 -5.13 18.19 -4.64
N LEU A 34 -6.41 18.55 -4.74
CA LEU A 34 -6.86 19.73 -5.50
C LEU A 34 -6.30 21.03 -4.90
N LYS A 35 -6.31 21.19 -3.58
CA LYS A 35 -5.69 22.35 -2.91
C LYS A 35 -4.21 22.48 -3.29
N LYS A 36 -3.45 21.39 -3.20
CA LYS A 36 -2.02 21.39 -3.56
C LYS A 36 -1.79 21.73 -5.03
N LYS A 37 -2.54 21.13 -5.97
CA LYS A 37 -2.42 21.38 -7.41
C LYS A 37 -2.77 22.86 -7.77
N ASN A 38 -3.66 23.48 -7.02
CA ASN A 38 -4.06 24.86 -7.19
C ASN A 38 -3.20 25.86 -6.39
N GLY A 39 -2.12 25.40 -5.72
CA GLY A 39 -1.25 26.26 -4.93
C GLY A 39 -1.89 26.83 -3.65
N VAL A 40 -3.00 26.25 -3.18
CA VAL A 40 -3.68 26.65 -1.95
C VAL A 40 -2.96 26.05 -0.75
N LEU A 41 -2.35 26.90 0.08
CA LEU A 41 -1.70 26.47 1.30
C LEU A 41 -2.73 25.96 2.31
N HIS A 42 -2.39 24.87 3.01
CA HIS A 42 -3.28 24.21 3.95
C HIS A 42 -2.55 23.78 5.23
N LYS A 43 -1.95 24.74 5.95
CA LYS A 43 -1.13 24.52 7.15
C LYS A 43 -1.98 24.46 8.43
N VAL A 44 -2.95 23.57 8.46
CA VAL A 44 -3.93 23.47 9.59
C VAL A 44 -3.38 22.74 10.82
N LEU A 45 -2.22 22.10 10.71
CA LEU A 45 -1.54 21.40 11.80
C LEU A 45 -0.20 22.07 12.16
N GLU A 46 -0.12 23.41 11.99
CA GLU A 46 1.09 24.17 12.28
C GLU A 46 1.53 23.98 13.75
N GLY A 47 2.82 23.71 13.94
CA GLY A 47 3.41 23.47 15.26
C GLY A 47 3.36 22.01 15.74
N LYS A 48 2.59 21.12 15.09
CA LYS A 48 2.62 19.69 15.39
C LYS A 48 3.84 19.00 14.80
N ASN A 49 4.24 17.87 15.39
CA ASN A 49 5.42 17.10 14.98
C ASN A 49 5.09 15.62 14.92
N ILE A 50 5.67 14.89 13.97
CA ILE A 50 5.55 13.44 13.86
C ILE A 50 6.89 12.73 13.83
N ALA A 51 6.94 11.54 14.43
CA ALA A 51 8.08 10.63 14.36
C ALA A 51 7.88 9.64 13.21
N LEU A 52 8.92 9.43 12.40
CA LEU A 52 8.93 8.48 11.29
C LEU A 52 9.94 7.37 11.61
N ILE A 53 9.44 6.19 11.99
CA ILE A 53 10.23 5.03 12.38
C ILE A 53 10.37 4.07 11.20
N PHE A 54 11.58 3.87 10.71
CA PHE A 54 11.85 2.99 9.57
C PHE A 54 12.81 1.87 9.96
N GLU A 55 12.32 0.64 10.08
CA GLU A 55 13.15 -0.57 10.15
C GLU A 55 13.44 -1.14 8.76
N LYS A 56 12.55 -0.89 7.78
CA LYS A 56 12.76 -1.11 6.35
C LYS A 56 12.90 0.22 5.62
N THR A 57 13.97 0.38 4.86
CA THR A 57 14.20 1.59 4.06
C THR A 57 13.10 1.80 3.02
N SER A 58 12.77 3.04 2.72
CA SER A 58 11.83 3.41 1.66
C SER A 58 11.97 4.86 1.27
N THR A 59 12.19 5.11 -0.01
CA THR A 59 12.19 6.47 -0.56
C THR A 59 10.77 7.03 -0.61
N ARG A 60 9.84 6.31 -1.21
CA ARG A 60 8.45 6.78 -1.43
C ARG A 60 7.69 7.04 -0.15
N THR A 61 7.68 6.06 0.78
CA THR A 61 6.95 6.23 2.05
C THR A 61 7.50 7.38 2.85
N ARG A 62 8.83 7.49 2.97
CA ARG A 62 9.49 8.58 3.69
C ARG A 62 9.14 9.93 3.07
N CYS A 63 9.38 10.12 1.77
CA CYS A 63 9.08 11.37 1.08
C CYS A 63 7.59 11.73 1.17
N SER A 64 6.68 10.75 1.07
CA SER A 64 5.24 10.98 1.18
C SER A 64 4.84 11.51 2.55
N PHE A 65 5.33 10.91 3.64
CA PHE A 65 5.06 11.42 5.00
C PHE A 65 5.71 12.76 5.26
N GLU A 66 6.97 12.97 4.88
CA GLU A 66 7.67 14.24 5.07
C GLU A 66 6.98 15.38 4.32
N VAL A 67 6.63 15.18 3.04
CA VAL A 67 5.95 16.21 2.24
C VAL A 67 4.51 16.43 2.73
N ALA A 68 3.78 15.38 3.07
CA ALA A 68 2.42 15.49 3.61
C ALA A 68 2.41 16.31 4.92
N ALA A 69 3.30 16.00 5.85
CA ALA A 69 3.45 16.74 7.10
C ALA A 69 3.83 18.20 6.85
N HIS A 70 4.80 18.45 5.97
CA HIS A 70 5.23 19.79 5.62
C HIS A 70 4.09 20.64 5.01
N ASP A 71 3.30 20.06 4.10
CA ASP A 71 2.15 20.72 3.50
C ASP A 71 1.09 21.12 4.56
N LEU A 72 0.96 20.31 5.63
CA LEU A 72 0.05 20.59 6.76
C LEU A 72 0.66 21.53 7.82
N GLY A 73 1.93 21.96 7.65
CA GLY A 73 2.63 22.86 8.58
C GLY A 73 3.34 22.16 9.73
N MET A 74 3.55 20.86 9.63
CA MET A 74 4.14 20.02 10.67
C MET A 74 5.65 19.86 10.52
N GLY A 75 6.34 19.53 11.64
CA GLY A 75 7.70 19.03 11.65
C GLY A 75 7.76 17.50 11.59
N THR A 76 8.88 16.95 11.10
CA THR A 76 9.13 15.52 11.04
C THR A 76 10.49 15.17 11.63
N THR A 77 10.59 14.02 12.29
CA THR A 77 11.87 13.42 12.70
C THR A 77 11.96 12.01 12.15
N TYR A 78 12.96 11.79 11.31
CA TYR A 78 13.26 10.47 10.77
C TYR A 78 14.15 9.68 11.72
N LEU A 79 13.70 8.49 12.14
CA LEU A 79 14.39 7.57 13.02
C LEU A 79 14.86 6.35 12.22
N GLU A 80 16.15 6.33 11.91
CA GLU A 80 16.78 5.27 11.14
C GLU A 80 17.10 4.06 12.03
N PRO A 81 17.00 2.81 11.52
CA PRO A 81 17.26 1.58 12.28
C PRO A 81 18.67 1.52 12.88
N SER A 82 19.67 2.06 12.16
CA SER A 82 21.07 2.06 12.58
C SER A 82 21.34 2.97 13.78
N THR A 83 20.53 4.01 13.94
CA THR A 83 20.68 5.03 15.02
C THR A 83 19.63 4.88 16.11
N SER A 84 18.59 4.07 15.92
CA SER A 84 17.52 3.83 16.87
C SER A 84 17.87 2.71 17.86
N GLN A 85 17.42 2.87 19.11
CA GLN A 85 17.52 1.85 20.17
C GLN A 85 16.26 0.96 20.26
N ILE A 86 15.27 1.21 19.41
CA ILE A 86 13.97 0.52 19.38
C ILE A 86 14.16 -0.99 19.22
N GLY A 87 13.55 -1.76 20.12
CA GLY A 87 13.65 -3.22 20.13
C GLY A 87 15.04 -3.80 20.50
N LYS A 88 16.04 -2.96 20.77
CA LYS A 88 17.41 -3.38 21.14
C LYS A 88 17.70 -3.19 22.62
N LYS A 89 17.70 -1.93 23.06
CA LYS A 89 17.93 -1.55 24.46
C LYS A 89 16.67 -0.97 25.11
N GLU A 90 15.67 -0.64 24.33
CA GLU A 90 14.39 -0.10 24.78
C GLU A 90 13.26 -0.94 24.24
N SER A 91 12.26 -1.25 25.07
CA SER A 91 11.08 -2.00 24.65
C SER A 91 10.21 -1.16 23.72
N ILE A 92 9.42 -1.82 22.84
CA ILE A 92 8.45 -1.13 21.97
C ILE A 92 7.46 -0.30 22.79
N ALA A 93 7.03 -0.82 23.94
CA ALA A 93 6.09 -0.12 24.83
C ALA A 93 6.70 1.16 25.43
N ASP A 94 7.98 1.12 25.82
CA ASP A 94 8.65 2.29 26.39
C ASP A 94 8.95 3.32 25.30
N THR A 95 9.41 2.87 24.13
CA THR A 95 9.57 3.73 22.96
C THR A 95 8.27 4.45 22.60
N ALA A 96 7.14 3.72 22.56
CA ALA A 96 5.83 4.31 22.28
C ALA A 96 5.47 5.43 23.26
N ARG A 97 5.67 5.19 24.57
CA ARG A 97 5.40 6.19 25.62
C ARG A 97 6.31 7.40 25.52
N VAL A 98 7.60 7.19 25.28
CA VAL A 98 8.58 8.27 25.13
C VAL A 98 8.24 9.14 23.92
N LEU A 99 8.02 8.53 22.75
CA LEU A 99 7.69 9.27 21.53
C LEU A 99 6.35 10.00 21.64
N ALA A 100 5.33 9.37 22.22
CA ALA A 100 4.03 10.00 22.45
C ALA A 100 4.09 11.22 23.41
N GLY A 101 5.13 11.35 24.19
CA GLY A 101 5.40 12.53 25.01
C GLY A 101 6.07 13.69 24.25
N MET A 102 6.57 13.44 23.04
CA MET A 102 7.31 14.42 22.22
C MET A 102 6.60 14.75 20.90
N TYR A 103 5.86 13.80 20.34
CA TYR A 103 5.23 13.89 19.02
C TYR A 103 3.72 13.79 19.10
N ASP A 104 3.05 14.34 18.10
CA ASP A 104 1.58 14.30 17.94
C ASP A 104 1.13 13.05 17.18
N GLY A 105 2.03 12.34 16.52
CA GLY A 105 1.75 11.10 15.80
C GLY A 105 3.03 10.34 15.48
N ILE A 106 2.89 9.03 15.22
CA ILE A 106 4.01 8.12 14.98
C ILE A 106 3.72 7.30 13.71
N GLU A 107 4.61 7.36 12.73
CA GLU A 107 4.61 6.42 11.60
C GLU A 107 5.58 5.28 11.90
N TYR A 108 5.20 4.07 11.52
CA TYR A 108 6.06 2.89 11.58
C TYR A 108 6.08 2.14 10.25
N ARG A 109 7.28 1.88 9.75
CA ARG A 109 7.53 0.99 8.61
C ARG A 109 8.56 -0.07 9.00
N GLY A 110 8.13 -1.34 9.02
CA GLY A 110 9.01 -2.41 9.48
C GLY A 110 8.59 -3.80 9.02
N PHE A 111 8.78 -4.77 9.89
CA PHE A 111 8.57 -6.18 9.58
C PHE A 111 7.24 -6.70 10.13
N GLU A 112 7.13 -6.85 11.45
CA GLU A 112 6.02 -7.55 12.09
C GLU A 112 4.86 -6.59 12.39
N GLN A 113 3.63 -7.04 12.07
CA GLN A 113 2.41 -6.28 12.38
C GLN A 113 2.24 -6.07 13.90
N GLU A 114 2.64 -7.05 14.70
CA GLU A 114 2.59 -6.96 16.16
C GLU A 114 3.37 -5.75 16.71
N ILE A 115 4.47 -5.35 16.06
CA ILE A 115 5.29 -4.21 16.51
C ILE A 115 4.47 -2.91 16.40
N VAL A 116 3.83 -2.67 15.26
CA VAL A 116 3.03 -1.45 15.08
C VAL A 116 1.77 -1.47 15.93
N GLU A 117 1.15 -2.63 16.14
CA GLU A 117 0.00 -2.78 17.05
C GLU A 117 0.40 -2.53 18.52
N ASN A 118 1.59 -2.95 18.93
CA ASN A 118 2.13 -2.62 20.25
C ASN A 118 2.48 -1.12 20.37
N LEU A 119 3.06 -0.50 19.34
CA LEU A 119 3.25 0.96 19.33
C LEU A 119 1.92 1.68 19.54
N ALA A 120 0.88 1.32 18.81
CA ALA A 120 -0.46 1.89 18.93
C ALA A 120 -1.07 1.67 20.34
N ARG A 121 -0.95 0.46 20.87
CA ARG A 121 -1.48 0.10 22.20
C ARG A 121 -0.91 0.95 23.33
N TYR A 122 0.38 1.29 23.27
CA TYR A 122 1.07 2.01 24.33
C TYR A 122 1.28 3.49 24.06
N SER A 123 1.02 3.93 22.82
CA SER A 123 1.01 5.34 22.43
C SER A 123 -0.30 6.02 22.91
N LYS A 124 -0.22 7.31 23.15
CA LYS A 124 -1.39 8.18 23.40
C LYS A 124 -1.68 9.11 22.22
N VAL A 125 -0.96 8.92 21.12
CA VAL A 125 -1.11 9.66 19.88
C VAL A 125 -1.33 8.67 18.76
N PRO A 126 -1.96 9.08 17.64
CA PRO A 126 -2.19 8.22 16.49
C PRO A 126 -0.91 7.56 15.96
N VAL A 127 -1.01 6.28 15.63
CA VAL A 127 0.03 5.50 14.99
C VAL A 127 -0.43 5.09 13.59
N TRP A 128 0.44 5.26 12.60
CA TRP A 128 0.16 4.95 11.20
C TRP A 128 1.16 3.92 10.67
N THR A 129 0.64 2.90 9.99
CA THR A 129 1.46 1.88 9.34
C THR A 129 1.91 2.31 7.96
N GLY A 130 3.20 2.56 7.79
CA GLY A 130 3.81 2.75 6.48
C GLY A 130 3.88 1.46 5.66
N LEU A 131 4.25 0.35 6.31
CA LEU A 131 4.26 -1.02 5.79
C LEU A 131 4.68 -2.00 6.88
N THR A 132 4.07 -3.20 6.87
CA THR A 132 4.58 -4.40 7.56
C THR A 132 4.69 -5.57 6.58
N ASN A 133 5.08 -6.76 7.05
CA ASN A 133 5.02 -7.97 6.24
C ASN A 133 3.58 -8.37 5.89
N GLU A 134 2.61 -7.99 6.72
CA GLU A 134 1.21 -8.42 6.61
C GLU A 134 0.32 -7.41 5.90
N TYR A 135 0.57 -6.08 6.08
CA TYR A 135 -0.28 -5.02 5.55
C TYR A 135 0.49 -3.79 5.05
N HIS A 136 -0.11 -3.13 4.05
CA HIS A 136 0.36 -1.86 3.49
C HIS A 136 -0.82 -0.88 3.28
N PRO A 137 -1.48 -0.42 4.37
CA PRO A 137 -2.73 0.34 4.27
C PRO A 137 -2.58 1.69 3.54
N THR A 138 -1.43 2.36 3.68
CA THR A 138 -1.17 3.63 2.98
C THR A 138 -1.02 3.47 1.48
N GLN A 139 -0.58 2.31 0.98
CA GLN A 139 -0.60 1.98 -0.44
C GLN A 139 -2.04 1.78 -0.92
N MET A 140 -2.84 1.07 -0.15
CA MET A 140 -4.23 0.77 -0.54
C MET A 140 -5.07 2.02 -0.76
N LEU A 141 -4.94 3.04 0.07
CA LEU A 141 -5.64 4.31 -0.16
C LEU A 141 -5.18 4.98 -1.47
N ALA A 142 -3.89 4.92 -1.78
CA ALA A 142 -3.37 5.47 -3.04
C ALA A 142 -3.88 4.68 -4.25
N ASP A 143 -3.91 3.35 -4.15
CA ASP A 143 -4.42 2.48 -5.20
C ASP A 143 -5.91 2.76 -5.45
N LEU A 144 -6.73 2.79 -4.39
CA LEU A 144 -8.15 3.10 -4.48
C LEU A 144 -8.39 4.50 -5.06
N LEU A 145 -7.63 5.51 -4.63
CA LEU A 145 -7.74 6.87 -5.18
C LEU A 145 -7.40 6.89 -6.68
N THR A 146 -6.33 6.20 -7.08
CA THR A 146 -5.88 6.13 -8.48
C THR A 146 -6.91 5.44 -9.37
N ILE A 147 -7.46 4.31 -8.91
CA ILE A 147 -8.54 3.59 -9.60
C ILE A 147 -9.77 4.48 -9.72
N GLN A 148 -10.17 5.16 -8.64
CA GLN A 148 -11.32 6.07 -8.65
C GLN A 148 -11.10 7.27 -9.58
N GLU A 149 -9.91 7.83 -9.63
CA GLU A 149 -9.58 8.93 -10.57
C GLU A 149 -9.61 8.49 -12.02
N HIS A 150 -9.18 7.26 -12.31
CA HIS A 150 -9.12 6.72 -13.67
C HIS A 150 -10.49 6.29 -14.18
N PHE A 151 -11.26 5.53 -13.39
CA PHE A 151 -12.54 4.94 -13.81
C PHE A 151 -13.76 5.76 -13.39
N GLY A 152 -13.64 6.64 -12.39
CA GLY A 152 -14.74 7.40 -11.81
C GLY A 152 -15.52 6.66 -10.72
N TYR A 153 -15.24 5.40 -10.46
CA TYR A 153 -15.89 4.55 -9.44
C TYR A 153 -14.96 3.44 -8.98
N LEU A 154 -15.33 2.79 -7.86
CA LEU A 154 -14.61 1.63 -7.29
C LEU A 154 -15.45 0.36 -7.37
N LYS A 155 -16.75 0.48 -7.07
CA LYS A 155 -17.64 -0.68 -7.03
C LYS A 155 -17.64 -1.42 -8.36
N ASP A 156 -17.60 -2.76 -8.30
CA ASP A 156 -17.60 -3.69 -9.43
C ASP A 156 -16.34 -3.65 -10.32
N ILE A 157 -15.30 -2.85 -9.97
CA ILE A 157 -13.98 -2.93 -10.62
C ILE A 157 -13.35 -4.30 -10.33
N LYS A 158 -12.89 -4.98 -11.36
CA LYS A 158 -12.17 -6.24 -11.27
C LYS A 158 -10.65 -5.99 -11.24
N LEU A 159 -10.02 -6.28 -10.10
CA LEU A 159 -8.57 -6.20 -9.89
C LEU A 159 -7.98 -7.60 -9.85
N CYS A 160 -7.07 -7.90 -10.78
CA CYS A 160 -6.31 -9.13 -10.84
C CYS A 160 -4.89 -8.87 -10.29
N TYR A 161 -4.57 -9.47 -9.13
CA TYR A 161 -3.24 -9.46 -8.56
C TYR A 161 -2.44 -10.67 -9.03
N MET A 162 -1.26 -10.44 -9.61
CA MET A 162 -0.38 -11.46 -10.16
C MET A 162 0.95 -11.48 -9.41
N GLY A 163 1.24 -12.55 -8.64
CA GLY A 163 2.45 -12.65 -7.84
C GLY A 163 2.23 -13.39 -6.53
N ASP A 164 3.07 -13.15 -5.53
CA ASP A 164 2.92 -13.77 -4.21
C ASP A 164 1.87 -13.02 -3.38
N ALA A 165 0.68 -13.61 -3.24
CA ALA A 165 -0.44 -12.97 -2.56
C ALA A 165 -0.49 -13.21 -1.04
N ARG A 166 0.51 -13.88 -0.44
CA ARG A 166 0.54 -14.22 1.00
C ARG A 166 0.96 -13.06 1.91
N TYR A 167 1.57 -12.01 1.33
CA TYR A 167 2.17 -10.91 2.07
C TYR A 167 1.37 -9.61 1.93
N ASN A 168 1.96 -8.50 2.36
CA ASN A 168 1.28 -7.23 2.55
C ASN A 168 0.46 -6.74 1.34
N MET A 169 0.97 -6.85 0.11
CA MET A 169 0.24 -6.37 -1.06
C MET A 169 -0.98 -7.25 -1.39
N GLY A 170 -0.81 -8.56 -1.47
CA GLY A 170 -1.92 -9.49 -1.73
C GLY A 170 -3.00 -9.42 -0.65
N ASN A 171 -2.59 -9.44 0.62
CA ASN A 171 -3.49 -9.31 1.76
C ASN A 171 -4.25 -7.98 1.73
N SER A 172 -3.53 -6.87 1.55
CA SER A 172 -4.14 -5.54 1.62
C SER A 172 -5.06 -5.25 0.44
N LEU A 173 -4.69 -5.68 -0.78
CA LEU A 173 -5.54 -5.55 -1.97
C LEU A 173 -6.83 -6.37 -1.82
N MET A 174 -6.75 -7.60 -1.30
CA MET A 174 -7.93 -8.43 -1.04
C MET A 174 -8.87 -7.75 -0.04
N VAL A 175 -8.34 -7.21 1.06
CA VAL A 175 -9.11 -6.44 2.05
C VAL A 175 -9.73 -5.19 1.43
N ALA A 176 -8.94 -4.41 0.68
CA ALA A 176 -9.42 -3.18 0.02
C ALA A 176 -10.57 -3.47 -0.94
N CYS A 177 -10.42 -4.50 -1.79
CA CYS A 177 -11.47 -4.93 -2.71
C CYS A 177 -12.73 -5.39 -1.97
N ALA A 178 -12.59 -6.22 -0.93
CA ALA A 178 -13.71 -6.68 -0.11
C ALA A 178 -14.46 -5.51 0.53
N LYS A 179 -13.75 -4.53 1.09
CA LYS A 179 -14.35 -3.33 1.72
C LYS A 179 -15.07 -2.41 0.71
N MET A 180 -14.51 -2.25 -0.50
CA MET A 180 -15.03 -1.29 -1.47
C MET A 180 -16.00 -1.86 -2.50
N GLY A 181 -16.39 -3.14 -2.38
CA GLY A 181 -17.30 -3.80 -3.31
C GLY A 181 -16.66 -4.07 -4.67
N MET A 182 -15.34 -4.25 -4.73
CA MET A 182 -14.56 -4.59 -5.91
C MET A 182 -14.40 -6.11 -6.03
N HIS A 183 -14.06 -6.59 -7.21
CA HIS A 183 -13.79 -8.01 -7.47
C HIS A 183 -12.28 -8.26 -7.42
N PHE A 184 -11.82 -9.05 -6.45
CA PHE A 184 -10.42 -9.41 -6.31
C PHE A 184 -10.15 -10.78 -6.94
N VAL A 185 -9.09 -10.86 -7.73
CA VAL A 185 -8.57 -12.12 -8.26
C VAL A 185 -7.11 -12.28 -7.83
N ALA A 186 -6.81 -13.31 -7.04
CA ALA A 186 -5.44 -13.75 -6.82
C ALA A 186 -5.08 -14.75 -7.93
N CYS A 187 -4.29 -14.32 -8.91
CA CYS A 187 -3.85 -15.11 -10.04
C CYS A 187 -2.38 -15.51 -9.84
N THR A 188 -2.15 -16.69 -9.28
CA THR A 188 -0.82 -17.18 -8.93
C THR A 188 -0.85 -18.68 -8.64
N ASN A 189 0.31 -19.31 -8.45
CA ASN A 189 0.37 -20.67 -7.94
C ASN A 189 -0.31 -20.76 -6.57
N LYS A 190 -1.15 -21.79 -6.36
CA LYS A 190 -1.97 -21.92 -5.14
C LYS A 190 -1.18 -21.87 -3.81
N LYS A 191 0.11 -22.23 -3.81
CA LYS A 191 0.96 -22.12 -2.63
C LYS A 191 1.25 -20.68 -2.21
N TYR A 192 0.92 -19.71 -3.07
CA TYR A 192 1.06 -18.26 -2.86
C TYR A 192 -0.28 -17.57 -2.67
N PHE A 193 -1.38 -18.29 -2.47
CA PHE A 193 -2.65 -17.70 -2.09
C PHE A 193 -2.58 -17.11 -0.67
N PRO A 194 -3.39 -16.10 -0.35
CA PRO A 194 -3.49 -15.58 1.00
C PRO A 194 -3.87 -16.65 2.03
N ASP A 195 -3.61 -16.35 3.31
CA ASP A 195 -4.03 -17.22 4.42
C ASP A 195 -5.55 -17.40 4.46
N GLN A 196 -6.00 -18.64 4.73
CA GLN A 196 -7.42 -18.99 4.70
C GLN A 196 -8.24 -18.18 5.72
N ALA A 197 -7.71 -17.87 6.89
CA ALA A 197 -8.42 -17.09 7.90
C ALA A 197 -8.68 -15.65 7.41
N LEU A 198 -7.76 -15.09 6.66
CA LEU A 198 -7.95 -13.77 6.05
C LEU A 198 -8.94 -13.82 4.88
N ILE A 199 -8.91 -14.90 4.07
CA ILE A 199 -9.89 -15.13 3.00
C ILE A 199 -11.29 -15.20 3.61
N ASP A 200 -11.50 -16.04 4.64
CA ASP A 200 -12.79 -16.19 5.32
C ASP A 200 -13.31 -14.85 5.86
N THR A 201 -12.42 -14.04 6.46
CA THR A 201 -12.76 -12.70 6.94
C THR A 201 -13.20 -11.77 5.80
N CYS A 202 -12.48 -11.78 4.68
CA CYS A 202 -12.82 -10.96 3.51
C CYS A 202 -14.10 -11.45 2.81
N GLU A 203 -14.39 -12.75 2.80
CA GLU A 203 -15.64 -13.30 2.29
C GLU A 203 -16.86 -12.84 3.10
N GLU A 204 -16.73 -12.75 4.44
CA GLU A 204 -17.81 -12.18 5.26
C GLU A 204 -18.06 -10.70 4.93
N ILE A 205 -17.00 -9.90 4.77
CA ILE A 205 -17.12 -8.50 4.36
C ILE A 205 -17.75 -8.39 2.96
N ALA A 206 -17.35 -9.26 2.05
CA ALA A 206 -17.82 -9.28 0.66
C ALA A 206 -19.34 -9.52 0.55
N LYS A 207 -19.94 -10.30 1.48
CA LYS A 207 -21.40 -10.51 1.53
C LYS A 207 -22.17 -9.20 1.72
N GLU A 208 -21.60 -8.25 2.46
CA GLU A 208 -22.24 -6.96 2.74
C GLU A 208 -22.01 -5.95 1.61
N THR A 209 -20.83 -5.97 0.99
CA THR A 209 -20.41 -4.97 -0.01
C THR A 209 -20.74 -5.36 -1.44
N GLY A 210 -20.96 -6.64 -1.71
CA GLY A 210 -21.15 -7.20 -3.05
C GLY A 210 -19.84 -7.53 -3.76
N ALA A 211 -18.70 -7.47 -3.08
CA ALA A 211 -17.41 -7.90 -3.61
C ALA A 211 -17.39 -9.41 -3.92
N THR A 212 -16.45 -9.83 -4.77
CA THR A 212 -16.15 -11.26 -4.98
C THR A 212 -14.66 -11.51 -4.86
N LEU A 213 -14.29 -12.69 -4.35
CA LEU A 213 -12.91 -13.13 -4.23
C LEU A 213 -12.74 -14.38 -5.09
N THR A 214 -11.74 -14.40 -5.94
CA THR A 214 -11.44 -15.51 -6.86
C THR A 214 -9.95 -15.86 -6.76
N PHE A 215 -9.65 -17.15 -6.80
CA PHE A 215 -8.30 -17.67 -6.71
C PHE A 215 -8.08 -18.63 -7.88
N THR A 216 -7.10 -18.35 -8.73
CA THR A 216 -6.84 -19.18 -9.93
C THR A 216 -5.35 -19.30 -10.21
N GLU A 217 -4.97 -20.44 -10.76
CA GLU A 217 -3.62 -20.69 -11.29
C GLU A 217 -3.52 -20.46 -12.80
N ASP A 218 -4.65 -20.14 -13.48
CA ASP A 218 -4.68 -19.84 -14.91
C ASP A 218 -4.58 -18.33 -15.15
N ALA A 219 -3.45 -17.90 -15.74
CA ALA A 219 -3.17 -16.48 -15.98
C ALA A 219 -4.19 -15.83 -16.95
N LYS A 220 -4.69 -16.59 -17.94
CA LYS A 220 -5.69 -16.08 -18.89
C LYS A 220 -7.08 -15.98 -18.26
N GLU A 221 -7.44 -16.96 -17.44
CA GLU A 221 -8.69 -16.90 -16.66
C GLU A 221 -8.67 -15.71 -15.69
N GLY A 222 -7.58 -15.56 -14.93
CA GLY A 222 -7.43 -14.50 -13.92
C GLY A 222 -7.53 -13.10 -14.52
N THR A 223 -6.84 -12.87 -15.63
CA THR A 223 -6.80 -11.56 -16.30
C THR A 223 -8.01 -11.28 -17.18
N SER A 224 -8.82 -12.28 -17.56
CA SER A 224 -9.97 -12.09 -18.42
C SER A 224 -10.92 -11.02 -17.88
N SER A 225 -11.18 -9.98 -18.66
CA SER A 225 -12.04 -8.84 -18.31
C SER A 225 -11.63 -8.11 -17.02
N ALA A 226 -10.36 -8.16 -16.64
CA ALA A 226 -9.85 -7.36 -15.53
C ALA A 226 -9.77 -5.88 -15.93
N ASP A 227 -10.22 -4.99 -15.05
CA ASP A 227 -10.07 -3.55 -15.21
C ASP A 227 -8.66 -3.11 -14.79
N VAL A 228 -8.08 -3.78 -13.78
CA VAL A 228 -6.75 -3.54 -13.25
C VAL A 228 -5.97 -4.84 -13.18
N ILE A 229 -4.77 -4.87 -13.74
CA ILE A 229 -3.76 -5.88 -13.45
C ILE A 229 -2.72 -5.26 -12.54
N TYR A 230 -2.52 -5.88 -11.39
CA TYR A 230 -1.59 -5.43 -10.34
C TYR A 230 -0.53 -6.49 -10.09
N THR A 231 0.72 -6.08 -9.91
CA THR A 231 1.78 -6.98 -9.46
C THR A 231 2.73 -6.28 -8.47
N ASP A 232 3.58 -7.06 -7.83
CA ASP A 232 4.65 -6.60 -6.95
C ASP A 232 5.89 -7.47 -7.19
N VAL A 233 7.05 -7.04 -6.69
CA VAL A 233 8.30 -7.80 -6.77
C VAL A 233 8.11 -9.23 -6.25
N TRP A 234 8.69 -10.20 -6.95
CA TRP A 234 8.54 -11.61 -6.56
C TRP A 234 9.29 -12.00 -5.29
N VAL A 235 10.31 -11.23 -4.94
CA VAL A 235 11.08 -11.41 -3.71
C VAL A 235 11.12 -10.09 -2.96
N SER A 236 10.56 -10.09 -1.77
CA SER A 236 10.47 -8.90 -0.93
C SER A 236 11.81 -8.55 -0.28
N MET A 237 11.97 -7.28 0.07
CA MET A 237 13.15 -6.79 0.80
C MET A 237 13.27 -7.52 2.15
N GLY A 238 14.44 -8.14 2.37
CA GLY A 238 14.75 -8.88 3.60
C GLY A 238 14.51 -10.39 3.51
N GLU A 239 13.97 -10.90 2.38
CA GLU A 239 13.93 -12.34 2.14
C GLU A 239 15.33 -12.88 1.76
N PRO A 240 15.66 -14.13 2.18
CA PRO A 240 16.97 -14.74 1.88
C PRO A 240 17.16 -15.03 0.39
N ASP A 241 18.42 -15.02 -0.05
CA ASP A 241 18.78 -15.26 -1.46
C ASP A 241 18.32 -16.61 -2.01
N GLU A 242 18.15 -17.61 -1.14
CA GLU A 242 17.77 -18.98 -1.51
C GLU A 242 16.35 -19.09 -2.09
N VAL A 243 15.47 -18.13 -1.78
CA VAL A 243 14.09 -18.16 -2.28
C VAL A 243 13.95 -17.70 -3.73
N TRP A 244 14.97 -17.04 -4.30
CA TRP A 244 14.89 -16.45 -5.65
C TRP A 244 14.61 -17.47 -6.74
N GLU A 245 15.33 -18.59 -6.75
CA GLU A 245 15.18 -19.63 -7.81
C GLU A 245 13.77 -20.23 -7.79
N GLU A 246 13.25 -20.50 -6.60
CA GLU A 246 11.90 -21.02 -6.42
C GLU A 246 10.85 -19.99 -6.90
N ARG A 247 10.97 -18.74 -6.48
CA ARG A 247 10.05 -17.66 -6.88
C ARG A 247 10.06 -17.42 -8.38
N ILE A 248 11.24 -17.34 -8.98
CA ILE A 248 11.39 -17.17 -10.43
C ILE A 248 10.69 -18.31 -11.16
N ARG A 249 10.99 -19.57 -10.80
CA ARG A 249 10.38 -20.74 -11.44
C ARG A 249 8.86 -20.72 -11.35
N ASP A 250 8.33 -20.44 -10.16
CA ASP A 250 6.91 -20.57 -9.87
C ASP A 250 6.08 -19.36 -10.30
N LEU A 251 6.69 -18.17 -10.35
CA LEU A 251 5.98 -16.93 -10.68
C LEU A 251 6.20 -16.47 -12.12
N THR A 252 7.18 -17.02 -12.86
CA THR A 252 7.36 -16.68 -14.28
C THR A 252 6.09 -16.84 -15.13
N PRO A 253 5.21 -17.84 -14.92
CA PRO A 253 3.94 -17.92 -15.65
C PRO A 253 2.97 -16.77 -15.38
N TYR A 254 3.19 -16.02 -14.30
CA TYR A 254 2.37 -14.91 -13.85
C TYR A 254 3.03 -13.55 -14.07
N ARG A 255 4.11 -13.48 -14.87
CA ARG A 255 4.68 -12.20 -15.32
C ARG A 255 3.66 -11.43 -16.10
N VAL A 256 3.45 -10.16 -15.77
CA VAL A 256 2.55 -9.30 -16.53
C VAL A 256 3.18 -8.95 -17.87
N THR A 257 2.51 -9.34 -18.95
CA THR A 257 2.94 -9.14 -20.33
C THR A 257 1.84 -8.40 -21.10
N MET A 258 2.18 -7.84 -22.26
CA MET A 258 1.19 -7.18 -23.11
C MET A 258 0.10 -8.16 -23.57
N GLU A 259 0.41 -9.45 -23.79
CA GLU A 259 -0.59 -10.48 -24.11
C GLU A 259 -1.66 -10.59 -23.01
N LEU A 260 -1.28 -10.56 -21.73
CA LEU A 260 -2.22 -10.60 -20.61
C LEU A 260 -3.01 -9.31 -20.48
N MET A 261 -2.39 -8.16 -20.75
CA MET A 261 -3.08 -6.87 -20.81
C MET A 261 -4.14 -6.85 -21.93
N GLU A 262 -3.84 -7.43 -23.10
CA GLU A 262 -4.78 -7.56 -24.21
C GLU A 262 -5.92 -8.54 -23.86
N ASN A 263 -5.60 -9.65 -23.19
CA ASN A 263 -6.59 -10.62 -22.73
C ASN A 263 -7.59 -9.99 -21.73
N ALA A 264 -7.15 -9.05 -20.91
CA ALA A 264 -8.01 -8.31 -19.99
C ALA A 264 -8.95 -7.33 -20.75
N GLY A 265 -8.49 -6.80 -21.86
CA GLY A 265 -9.24 -5.88 -22.71
C GLY A 265 -8.61 -4.48 -22.80
N PRO A 266 -9.13 -3.63 -23.71
CA PRO A 266 -8.48 -2.36 -24.06
C PRO A 266 -8.54 -1.29 -22.96
N LYS A 267 -9.41 -1.43 -21.97
CA LYS A 267 -9.57 -0.48 -20.86
C LYS A 267 -8.74 -0.84 -19.63
N CYS A 268 -8.16 -2.05 -19.62
CA CYS A 268 -7.37 -2.52 -18.48
C CYS A 268 -6.11 -1.67 -18.30
N VAL A 269 -5.84 -1.26 -17.06
CA VAL A 269 -4.63 -0.54 -16.68
C VAL A 269 -3.70 -1.42 -15.85
N PHE A 270 -2.41 -1.08 -15.88
CA PHE A 270 -1.38 -1.71 -15.08
C PHE A 270 -1.03 -0.86 -13.87
N MET A 271 -0.94 -1.48 -12.70
CA MET A 271 -0.54 -0.86 -11.43
C MET A 271 0.56 -1.67 -10.74
N HIS A 272 1.40 -0.98 -9.96
CA HIS A 272 2.52 -1.55 -9.21
C HIS A 272 2.97 -0.59 -8.11
N CYS A 273 3.10 -1.05 -6.88
CA CYS A 273 3.49 -0.22 -5.74
C CYS A 273 4.93 0.35 -5.81
N LEU A 274 5.73 -0.12 -6.76
CA LEU A 274 7.14 0.22 -6.94
C LEU A 274 8.03 -0.10 -5.71
N PRO A 275 9.32 -0.46 -5.93
CA PRO A 275 10.04 -0.51 -7.21
C PRO A 275 9.63 -1.72 -8.05
N ALA A 276 9.81 -1.64 -9.37
CA ALA A 276 9.59 -2.75 -10.32
C ALA A 276 10.89 -3.18 -10.97
N PHE A 277 11.02 -4.49 -11.27
CA PHE A 277 12.16 -5.03 -12.00
C PHE A 277 11.76 -5.33 -13.45
N HIS A 278 11.53 -4.28 -14.21
CA HIS A 278 11.12 -4.35 -15.63
C HIS A 278 12.29 -4.17 -16.61
N ASP A 279 13.47 -3.70 -16.14
CA ASP A 279 14.65 -3.42 -16.96
C ASP A 279 15.97 -3.73 -16.26
N LEU A 280 17.09 -3.36 -16.89
CA LEU A 280 18.46 -3.55 -16.39
C LEU A 280 19.10 -2.26 -15.84
N ASN A 281 18.34 -1.19 -15.68
CA ASN A 281 18.88 0.12 -15.25
C ASN A 281 19.17 0.20 -13.74
N THR A 282 18.94 -0.90 -13.01
CA THR A 282 19.23 -0.99 -11.58
C THR A 282 20.34 -2.00 -11.28
N THR A 283 21.08 -1.80 -10.19
CA THR A 283 22.09 -2.77 -9.73
C THR A 283 21.48 -4.14 -9.42
N THR A 284 20.26 -4.18 -8.93
CA THR A 284 19.53 -5.44 -8.66
C THR A 284 19.15 -6.12 -9.97
N GLY A 285 18.62 -5.38 -10.96
CA GLY A 285 18.31 -5.94 -12.29
C GLY A 285 19.54 -6.53 -12.97
N GLN A 286 20.69 -5.88 -12.89
CA GLN A 286 21.96 -6.42 -13.42
C GLN A 286 22.38 -7.72 -12.73
N LYS A 287 22.29 -7.80 -11.40
CA LYS A 287 22.58 -9.04 -10.66
C LYS A 287 21.62 -10.18 -11.01
N ILE A 288 20.34 -9.86 -11.20
CA ILE A 288 19.32 -10.84 -11.64
C ILE A 288 19.69 -11.38 -13.02
N LYS A 289 20.10 -10.53 -13.96
CA LYS A 289 20.57 -10.94 -15.27
C LYS A 289 21.81 -11.84 -15.19
N GLU A 290 22.81 -11.44 -14.42
CA GLU A 290 24.04 -12.21 -14.24
C GLU A 290 23.78 -13.60 -13.63
N LYS A 291 22.90 -13.68 -12.63
CA LYS A 291 22.66 -14.90 -11.87
C LYS A 291 21.60 -15.81 -12.53
N TYR A 292 20.55 -15.24 -13.10
CA TYR A 292 19.38 -15.97 -13.59
C TYR A 292 19.10 -15.81 -15.09
N GLY A 293 19.83 -14.93 -15.79
CA GLY A 293 19.68 -14.69 -17.23
C GLY A 293 18.41 -13.92 -17.62
N LEU A 294 17.73 -13.28 -16.65
CA LEU A 294 16.49 -12.56 -16.87
C LEU A 294 16.75 -11.07 -17.05
N ASN A 295 16.09 -10.45 -18.04
CA ASN A 295 16.11 -9.00 -18.26
C ASN A 295 14.97 -8.28 -17.54
N GLU A 296 13.88 -8.99 -17.25
CA GLU A 296 12.63 -8.53 -16.67
C GLU A 296 12.13 -9.58 -15.68
N MET A 297 11.44 -9.17 -14.64
CA MET A 297 10.93 -10.07 -13.61
C MET A 297 9.40 -10.13 -13.63
N GLU A 298 8.73 -9.42 -12.73
CA GLU A 298 7.28 -9.49 -12.50
C GLU A 298 6.45 -8.81 -13.60
N VAL A 299 7.06 -7.92 -14.36
CA VAL A 299 6.43 -7.20 -15.47
C VAL A 299 7.44 -6.96 -16.59
N THR A 300 6.97 -6.97 -17.84
CA THR A 300 7.79 -6.60 -19.00
C THR A 300 7.94 -5.08 -19.11
N ASP A 301 9.07 -4.61 -19.64
CA ASP A 301 9.32 -3.19 -19.92
C ASP A 301 8.26 -2.59 -20.86
N GLU A 302 7.81 -3.39 -21.84
CA GLU A 302 6.72 -3.00 -22.75
C GLU A 302 5.42 -2.63 -22.02
N VAL A 303 5.02 -3.36 -20.99
CA VAL A 303 3.83 -3.03 -20.18
C VAL A 303 4.11 -1.85 -19.28
N PHE A 304 5.27 -1.85 -18.60
CA PHE A 304 5.63 -0.82 -17.63
C PHE A 304 5.69 0.58 -18.25
N GLU A 305 6.23 0.70 -19.46
CA GLU A 305 6.38 1.96 -20.21
C GLU A 305 5.18 2.27 -21.15
N SER A 306 4.13 1.45 -21.15
CA SER A 306 2.96 1.68 -21.99
C SER A 306 2.04 2.77 -21.45
N ASP A 307 1.20 3.34 -22.31
CA ASP A 307 0.13 4.29 -21.95
C ASP A 307 -0.94 3.68 -21.01
N ARG A 308 -0.89 2.35 -20.79
CA ARG A 308 -1.79 1.63 -19.88
C ARG A 308 -1.21 1.53 -18.46
N SER A 309 0.03 1.90 -18.26
CA SER A 309 0.68 1.92 -16.94
C SER A 309 0.35 3.24 -16.24
N ILE A 310 -0.25 3.14 -15.06
CA ILE A 310 -0.61 4.30 -14.21
C ILE A 310 0.17 4.30 -12.89
N VAL A 311 1.34 3.66 -12.88
CA VAL A 311 2.17 3.45 -11.67
C VAL A 311 2.72 4.75 -11.08
N PHE A 312 2.94 5.79 -11.90
CA PHE A 312 3.48 7.06 -11.41
C PHE A 312 2.39 7.93 -10.80
N GLU A 313 1.17 7.92 -11.34
CA GLU A 313 -0.01 8.53 -10.72
C GLU A 313 -0.33 7.86 -9.37
N GLU A 314 -0.25 6.53 -9.33
CA GLU A 314 -0.38 5.73 -8.11
C GLU A 314 0.68 6.15 -7.06
N ALA A 315 1.94 6.29 -7.47
CA ALA A 315 3.03 6.71 -6.60
C ALA A 315 2.84 8.15 -6.09
N GLU A 316 2.35 9.08 -6.93
CA GLU A 316 2.01 10.45 -6.52
C GLU A 316 0.90 10.45 -5.48
N ASN A 317 -0.14 9.64 -5.67
CA ASN A 317 -1.28 9.55 -4.78
C ASN A 317 -0.92 9.10 -3.36
N ARG A 318 0.20 8.41 -3.16
CA ARG A 318 0.71 8.05 -1.83
C ARG A 318 0.84 9.27 -0.91
N MET A 319 1.40 10.36 -1.42
CA MET A 319 1.56 11.59 -0.63
C MET A 319 0.21 12.23 -0.30
N HIS A 320 -0.75 12.22 -1.23
CA HIS A 320 -2.06 12.82 -1.02
C HIS A 320 -2.91 12.06 -0.01
N THR A 321 -2.91 10.72 -0.10
CA THR A 321 -3.68 9.86 0.82
C THR A 321 -3.05 9.80 2.21
N ILE A 322 -1.73 9.77 2.32
CA ILE A 322 -1.03 9.90 3.62
C ILE A 322 -1.36 11.24 4.27
N LYS A 323 -1.38 12.34 3.48
CA LYS A 323 -1.81 13.65 3.99
C LYS A 323 -3.22 13.62 4.55
N ALA A 324 -4.15 12.95 3.87
CA ALA A 324 -5.53 12.79 4.34
C ALA A 324 -5.61 11.99 5.64
N VAL A 325 -4.83 10.92 5.79
CA VAL A 325 -4.76 10.14 7.05
C VAL A 325 -4.24 11.00 8.19
N ILE A 326 -3.13 11.72 7.99
CA ILE A 326 -2.58 12.62 9.01
C ILE A 326 -3.61 13.71 9.38
N TYR A 327 -4.22 14.33 8.37
CA TYR A 327 -5.24 15.35 8.58
C TYR A 327 -6.44 14.80 9.37
N ALA A 328 -7.04 13.71 8.94
CA ALA A 328 -8.24 13.16 9.55
C ALA A 328 -8.02 12.68 11.00
N THR A 329 -6.80 12.23 11.33
CA THR A 329 -6.49 11.71 12.66
C THR A 329 -5.93 12.75 13.64
N LEU A 330 -5.45 13.91 13.16
CA LEU A 330 -4.85 14.95 14.00
C LEU A 330 -5.59 16.29 14.01
N TYR A 331 -6.52 16.52 13.08
CA TYR A 331 -7.28 17.77 13.01
C TYR A 331 -8.59 17.67 13.78
N GLU A 332 -8.75 18.48 14.82
CA GLU A 332 -9.93 18.48 15.71
C GLU A 332 -11.14 19.22 15.14
N GLY A 333 -11.03 19.87 13.97
CA GLY A 333 -12.14 20.65 13.41
C GLY A 333 -12.52 21.85 14.26
N LYS A 334 -11.58 22.53 14.89
CA LYS A 334 -11.89 23.81 15.57
C LYS A 334 -12.19 24.87 14.51
N GLU A 335 -13.46 25.25 14.40
CA GLU A 335 -13.90 26.47 13.76
C GLU A 335 -13.34 27.71 14.48
#